data_8184ed1ca48a7fda7df0df2200a745f2
#
_entry.id   8184ed1ca48a7fda7df0df2200a745f2
#
_cell.length_a   1.000
_cell.length_b   1.000
_cell.length_c   1.000
_cell.angle_alpha   90.00
_cell.angle_beta   90.00
_cell.angle_gamma   90.00
#
_symmetry.space_group_name_H-M   'P 1'
#
loop_
_entity.id
_entity.type
_entity.pdbx_description
1 polymer ?
#
loop_
_entity_poly.entity_id
_entity_poly.type
_entity_poly.pdbx_seq_one_letter_code
_entity_poly.pdbx_strand_id
1 'polypeptide(L)'
;MCFELDNASLIAGATYKGEIEDRLKNIVKELRGIDNAILFIDEIHILLDSRQGNSGAGNVLKPELSHGDLTVIGATTIDEYRKIIEPDHAFNRRFEVVQVNEPDLKSAIQMLHSVRQSYVEYHRVGISDDAVAECVRLAKRYVKDRRLPDSAIGLLDMTLSAIKMVNETGKKDTEALLARLDEIEKEEKAPQEKVEELKTLLFLMHNKLSPILLGVVSDEADIHELQEYEELAAYLRSALAAILSFAEKSIEE
;
A
#
# COMPACT_ATOMS: atom_id res chain seq x y z
N MET A 1 -23.48 0.37 18.47
CA MET A 1 -22.02 0.60 18.46
C MET A 1 -21.35 -0.69 17.99
N CYS A 2 -20.30 -0.60 17.12
CA CYS A 2 -19.58 -1.79 16.63
C CYS A 2 -18.24 -1.93 17.37
N PHE A 3 -17.97 -3.12 17.89
CA PHE A 3 -16.75 -3.48 18.58
C PHE A 3 -16.04 -4.57 17.80
N GLU A 4 -14.76 -4.42 17.55
CA GLU A 4 -13.94 -5.44 16.90
C GLU A 4 -13.25 -6.32 17.94
N LEU A 5 -13.36 -7.65 17.76
CA LEU A 5 -12.64 -8.63 18.56
C LEU A 5 -11.32 -8.97 17.87
N ASP A 6 -10.22 -8.61 18.51
CA ASP A 6 -8.88 -9.03 18.09
C ASP A 6 -8.61 -10.48 18.55
N ASN A 7 -8.67 -11.41 17.60
CA ASN A 7 -8.40 -12.82 17.85
C ASN A 7 -6.98 -13.06 18.37
N ALA A 8 -5.99 -12.29 17.93
CA ALA A 8 -4.62 -12.44 18.37
C ALA A 8 -4.48 -12.08 19.84
N SER A 9 -5.06 -10.97 20.28
CA SER A 9 -5.08 -10.56 21.68
C SER A 9 -5.88 -11.51 22.58
N LEU A 10 -6.97 -12.09 22.05
CA LEU A 10 -7.78 -13.06 22.78
C LEU A 10 -6.98 -14.34 23.11
N ILE A 11 -6.15 -14.79 22.17
CA ILE A 11 -5.37 -16.04 22.26
C ILE A 11 -4.01 -15.79 22.95
N ALA A 12 -3.44 -14.60 22.83
CA ALA A 12 -2.12 -14.27 23.37
C ALA A 12 -2.04 -14.51 24.87
N GLY A 13 -1.00 -15.24 25.29
CA GLY A 13 -0.73 -15.54 26.70
C GLY A 13 -1.71 -16.51 27.36
N ALA A 14 -2.65 -17.11 26.62
CA ALA A 14 -3.51 -18.14 27.18
C ALA A 14 -2.70 -19.42 27.45
N THR A 15 -2.60 -19.82 28.71
CA THR A 15 -1.82 -20.98 29.15
C THR A 15 -2.63 -22.28 29.13
N TYR A 16 -3.97 -22.18 29.14
CA TYR A 16 -4.89 -23.33 29.10
C TYR A 16 -6.16 -23.00 28.32
N LYS A 17 -6.84 -24.05 27.79
CA LYS A 17 -8.01 -23.92 26.93
C LYS A 17 -9.16 -23.09 27.52
N GLY A 18 -9.41 -23.20 28.80
CA GLY A 18 -10.51 -22.49 29.47
C GLY A 18 -10.30 -20.98 29.60
N GLU A 19 -9.06 -20.49 29.48
CA GLU A 19 -8.76 -19.07 29.61
C GLU A 19 -9.34 -18.24 28.46
N ILE A 20 -9.27 -18.76 27.21
CA ILE A 20 -9.86 -18.12 26.03
C ILE A 20 -11.40 -18.05 26.18
N GLU A 21 -11.99 -19.14 26.69
CA GLU A 21 -13.43 -19.21 26.94
C GLU A 21 -13.86 -18.17 27.99
N ASP A 22 -13.12 -18.06 29.08
CA ASP A 22 -13.44 -17.13 30.17
C ASP A 22 -13.25 -15.66 29.73
N ARG A 23 -12.20 -15.35 28.96
CA ARG A 23 -12.02 -14.02 28.35
C ARG A 23 -13.20 -13.68 27.44
N LEU A 24 -13.59 -14.59 26.55
CA LEU A 24 -14.70 -14.37 25.63
C LEU A 24 -16.03 -14.21 26.37
N LYS A 25 -16.31 -15.01 27.42
CA LYS A 25 -17.49 -14.84 28.28
C LYS A 25 -17.55 -13.48 28.94
N ASN A 26 -16.41 -12.97 29.42
CA ASN A 26 -16.36 -11.64 30.03
C ASN A 26 -16.66 -10.54 29.01
N ILE A 27 -16.07 -10.61 27.82
CA ILE A 27 -16.34 -9.66 26.72
C ILE A 27 -17.84 -9.67 26.36
N VAL A 28 -18.41 -10.84 26.16
CA VAL A 28 -19.84 -10.99 25.84
C VAL A 28 -20.71 -10.42 26.95
N LYS A 29 -20.36 -10.67 28.21
CA LYS A 29 -21.08 -10.13 29.38
C LYS A 29 -21.06 -8.61 29.44
N GLU A 30 -19.93 -7.99 29.13
CA GLU A 30 -19.81 -6.54 29.07
C GLU A 30 -20.65 -5.96 27.91
N LEU A 31 -20.58 -6.59 26.73
CA LEU A 31 -21.34 -6.14 25.56
C LEU A 31 -22.86 -6.21 25.75
N ARG A 32 -23.38 -7.17 26.53
CA ARG A 32 -24.81 -7.24 26.87
C ARG A 32 -25.32 -6.03 27.64
N GLY A 33 -24.44 -5.35 28.35
CA GLY A 33 -24.75 -4.11 29.08
C GLY A 33 -24.84 -2.86 28.18
N ILE A 34 -24.57 -3.00 26.87
CA ILE A 34 -24.50 -1.90 25.91
C ILE A 34 -25.63 -2.06 24.88
N ASP A 35 -26.55 -1.10 24.85
CA ASP A 35 -27.64 -1.12 23.89
C ASP A 35 -27.14 -1.09 22.45
N ASN A 36 -27.69 -1.98 21.62
CA ASN A 36 -27.35 -2.10 20.20
C ASN A 36 -25.84 -2.35 19.94
N ALA A 37 -25.19 -3.12 20.82
CA ALA A 37 -23.82 -3.56 20.60
C ALA A 37 -23.75 -4.57 19.44
N ILE A 38 -22.78 -4.38 18.56
CA ILE A 38 -22.45 -5.32 17.48
C ILE A 38 -21.02 -5.75 17.70
N LEU A 39 -20.80 -7.06 17.77
CA LEU A 39 -19.46 -7.65 17.86
C LEU A 39 -19.00 -8.08 16.47
N PHE A 40 -17.99 -7.42 15.93
CA PHE A 40 -17.32 -7.82 14.70
C PHE A 40 -16.15 -8.76 15.01
N ILE A 41 -16.10 -9.91 14.35
CA ILE A 41 -15.06 -10.92 14.51
C ILE A 41 -14.46 -11.21 13.14
N ASP A 42 -13.26 -10.71 12.88
CA ASP A 42 -12.51 -11.09 11.69
C ASP A 42 -11.96 -12.50 11.85
N GLU A 43 -11.85 -13.23 10.73
CA GLU A 43 -11.38 -14.63 10.73
C GLU A 43 -12.11 -15.51 11.78
N ILE A 44 -13.42 -15.37 11.88
CA ILE A 44 -14.24 -16.07 12.90
C ILE A 44 -14.02 -17.58 12.92
N HIS A 45 -13.60 -18.17 11.80
CA HIS A 45 -13.30 -19.59 11.71
C HIS A 45 -12.18 -20.04 12.66
N ILE A 46 -11.23 -19.15 13.01
CA ILE A 46 -10.17 -19.44 13.98
C ILE A 46 -10.75 -19.81 15.36
N LEU A 47 -11.78 -19.10 15.79
CA LEU A 47 -12.45 -19.38 17.08
C LEU A 47 -13.34 -20.62 17.02
N LEU A 48 -13.78 -21.04 15.83
CA LEU A 48 -14.71 -22.13 15.64
C LEU A 48 -14.04 -23.45 15.28
N ASP A 49 -12.77 -23.43 14.82
CA ASP A 49 -12.04 -24.65 14.43
C ASP A 49 -11.65 -25.49 15.66
N SER A 50 -12.40 -26.54 15.87
CA SER A 50 -12.15 -27.50 16.96
C SER A 50 -10.81 -28.24 16.87
N ARG A 51 -10.20 -28.30 15.67
CA ARG A 51 -8.92 -29.00 15.42
C ARG A 51 -7.73 -28.22 15.93
N GLN A 52 -7.84 -26.90 16.01
CA GLN A 52 -6.77 -26.03 16.50
C GLN A 52 -6.76 -25.85 18.03
N GLY A 53 -7.55 -26.62 18.75
CA GLY A 53 -7.60 -26.54 20.20
C GLY A 53 -8.51 -25.44 20.77
N ASN A 54 -9.12 -24.61 19.92
CA ASN A 54 -9.99 -23.49 20.28
C ASN A 54 -11.45 -23.87 20.39
N SER A 55 -11.77 -25.17 20.49
CA SER A 55 -13.15 -25.70 20.49
C SER A 55 -14.08 -25.10 21.56
N GLY A 56 -13.51 -24.46 22.57
CA GLY A 56 -14.26 -23.85 23.66
C GLY A 56 -14.89 -22.51 23.29
N ALA A 57 -14.23 -21.68 22.50
CA ALA A 57 -14.77 -20.38 22.09
C ALA A 57 -16.09 -20.52 21.30
N GLY A 58 -16.19 -21.53 20.43
CA GLY A 58 -17.41 -21.86 19.73
C GLY A 58 -18.56 -22.24 20.67
N ASN A 59 -18.28 -22.95 21.76
CA ASN A 59 -19.27 -23.33 22.74
C ASN A 59 -19.78 -22.15 23.58
N VAL A 60 -18.98 -21.09 23.72
CA VAL A 60 -19.40 -19.83 24.35
C VAL A 60 -20.32 -19.05 23.43
N LEU A 61 -19.97 -18.92 22.15
CA LEU A 61 -20.76 -18.13 21.17
C LEU A 61 -22.11 -18.79 20.82
N LYS A 62 -22.21 -20.12 20.74
CA LYS A 62 -23.44 -20.84 20.38
C LYS A 62 -24.66 -20.44 21.21
N PRO A 63 -24.62 -20.47 22.57
CA PRO A 63 -25.76 -20.04 23.36
C PRO A 63 -26.06 -18.55 23.22
N GLU A 64 -25.04 -17.71 23.15
CA GLU A 64 -25.18 -16.24 23.04
C GLU A 64 -25.93 -15.82 21.77
N LEU A 65 -25.57 -16.40 20.65
CA LEU A 65 -26.28 -16.21 19.38
C LEU A 65 -27.71 -16.73 19.38
N SER A 66 -28.03 -17.66 20.29
CA SER A 66 -29.38 -18.22 20.38
C SER A 66 -30.34 -17.34 21.15
N HIS A 67 -29.88 -16.59 22.14
CA HIS A 67 -30.70 -15.73 22.97
C HIS A 67 -31.07 -14.40 22.30
N GLY A 68 -30.37 -14.02 21.26
CA GLY A 68 -30.59 -12.75 20.56
C GLY A 68 -30.09 -11.50 21.29
N ASP A 69 -29.39 -11.67 22.37
CA ASP A 69 -28.89 -10.58 23.21
C ASP A 69 -27.64 -9.93 22.62
N LEU A 70 -27.00 -10.59 21.66
CA LEU A 70 -25.76 -10.13 21.02
C LEU A 70 -25.89 -10.26 19.50
N THR A 71 -25.65 -9.16 18.79
CA THR A 71 -25.48 -9.17 17.33
C THR A 71 -24.01 -9.39 16.98
N VAL A 72 -23.74 -10.43 16.19
CA VAL A 72 -22.36 -10.76 15.76
C VAL A 72 -22.25 -10.67 14.24
N ILE A 73 -21.20 -10.02 13.75
CA ILE A 73 -20.79 -10.04 12.36
C ILE A 73 -19.47 -10.80 12.30
N GLY A 74 -19.46 -11.97 11.67
CA GLY A 74 -18.25 -12.75 11.45
C GLY A 74 -17.76 -12.62 10.01
N ALA A 75 -16.48 -12.34 9.83
CA ALA A 75 -15.84 -12.38 8.51
C ALA A 75 -15.00 -13.65 8.37
N THR A 76 -15.01 -14.25 7.18
CA THR A 76 -14.18 -15.42 6.85
C THR A 76 -14.10 -15.62 5.33
N THR A 77 -13.20 -16.48 4.86
CA THR A 77 -13.16 -16.87 3.45
C THR A 77 -14.26 -17.89 3.12
N ILE A 78 -14.63 -17.98 1.83
CA ILE A 78 -15.62 -18.97 1.36
C ILE A 78 -15.14 -20.40 1.64
N ASP A 79 -13.85 -20.66 1.50
CA ASP A 79 -13.28 -21.99 1.71
C ASP A 79 -13.30 -22.39 3.18
N GLU A 80 -12.98 -21.48 4.10
CA GLU A 80 -13.03 -21.75 5.54
C GLU A 80 -14.49 -21.85 6.03
N TYR A 81 -15.40 -21.03 5.48
CA TYR A 81 -16.82 -21.18 5.75
C TYR A 81 -17.32 -22.59 5.43
N ARG A 82 -17.03 -23.10 4.22
CA ARG A 82 -17.44 -24.44 3.78
C ARG A 82 -16.83 -25.57 4.60
N LYS A 83 -15.60 -25.39 5.07
CA LYS A 83 -14.87 -26.43 5.83
C LYS A 83 -15.26 -26.47 7.31
N ILE A 84 -15.57 -25.33 7.90
CA ILE A 84 -15.66 -25.20 9.36
C ILE A 84 -17.06 -24.79 9.83
N ILE A 85 -17.70 -23.82 9.18
CA ILE A 85 -18.97 -23.24 9.64
C ILE A 85 -20.18 -23.97 9.04
N GLU A 86 -20.20 -24.20 7.74
CA GLU A 86 -21.31 -24.83 7.05
C GLU A 86 -21.63 -26.24 7.59
N PRO A 87 -20.66 -27.11 7.94
CA PRO A 87 -20.92 -28.41 8.52
C PRO A 87 -21.47 -28.35 9.97
N ASP A 88 -21.19 -27.26 10.68
CA ASP A 88 -21.75 -27.08 12.03
C ASP A 88 -23.17 -26.51 11.98
N HIS A 89 -24.15 -27.38 11.94
CA HIS A 89 -25.55 -27.00 11.87
C HIS A 89 -26.01 -26.05 12.99
N ALA A 90 -25.31 -26.04 14.12
CA ALA A 90 -25.64 -25.16 15.24
C ALA A 90 -25.26 -23.72 14.94
N PHE A 91 -24.12 -23.50 14.26
CA PHE A 91 -23.72 -22.17 13.81
C PHE A 91 -24.46 -21.76 12.55
N ASN A 92 -24.53 -22.64 11.54
CA ASN A 92 -25.07 -22.30 10.24
C ASN A 92 -26.54 -21.79 10.34
N ARG A 93 -27.31 -22.27 11.30
CA ARG A 93 -28.70 -21.80 11.53
C ARG A 93 -28.81 -20.43 12.23
N ARG A 94 -27.70 -19.90 12.75
CA ARG A 94 -27.68 -18.66 13.53
C ARG A 94 -27.04 -17.51 12.79
N PHE A 95 -26.44 -17.77 11.66
CA PHE A 95 -25.85 -16.77 10.78
C PHE A 95 -26.58 -16.68 9.45
N GLU A 96 -26.84 -15.49 9.02
CA GLU A 96 -27.20 -15.20 7.63
C GLU A 96 -25.90 -14.99 6.85
N VAL A 97 -25.74 -15.69 5.73
CA VAL A 97 -24.53 -15.62 4.91
C VAL A 97 -24.65 -14.47 3.92
N VAL A 98 -23.79 -13.49 4.06
CA VAL A 98 -23.64 -12.36 3.14
C VAL A 98 -22.38 -12.56 2.32
N GLN A 99 -22.54 -12.89 1.03
CA GLN A 99 -21.40 -13.07 0.14
C GLN A 99 -20.91 -11.73 -0.40
N VAL A 100 -19.67 -11.40 -0.11
CA VAL A 100 -18.97 -10.21 -0.64
C VAL A 100 -18.20 -10.61 -1.89
N ASN A 101 -18.68 -10.19 -3.05
CA ASN A 101 -18.05 -10.47 -4.34
C ASN A 101 -17.01 -9.42 -4.68
N GLU A 102 -16.05 -9.80 -5.53
CA GLU A 102 -15.11 -8.85 -6.12
C GLU A 102 -15.87 -7.77 -6.89
N PRO A 103 -15.61 -6.46 -6.65
CA PRO A 103 -16.28 -5.39 -7.36
C PRO A 103 -15.89 -5.35 -8.84
N ASP A 104 -16.77 -4.81 -9.66
CA ASP A 104 -16.46 -4.48 -11.04
C ASP A 104 -15.43 -3.32 -11.11
N LEU A 105 -14.88 -3.07 -12.31
CA LEU A 105 -13.87 -2.02 -12.49
C LEU A 105 -14.37 -0.64 -12.08
N LYS A 106 -15.63 -0.31 -12.39
CA LYS A 106 -16.21 1.00 -12.08
C LYS A 106 -16.35 1.19 -10.57
N SER A 107 -16.88 0.20 -9.89
CA SER A 107 -17.01 0.22 -8.43
C SER A 107 -15.65 0.25 -7.72
N ALA A 108 -14.66 -0.50 -8.23
CA ALA A 108 -13.31 -0.48 -7.69
C ALA A 108 -12.63 0.88 -7.86
N ILE A 109 -12.82 1.56 -9.01
CA ILE A 109 -12.34 2.94 -9.22
C ILE A 109 -12.96 3.89 -8.19
N GLN A 110 -14.27 3.80 -7.95
CA GLN A 110 -14.94 4.63 -6.94
C GLN A 110 -14.41 4.35 -5.52
N MET A 111 -14.15 3.08 -5.19
CA MET A 111 -13.52 2.72 -3.90
C MET A 111 -12.13 3.32 -3.75
N LEU A 112 -11.29 3.26 -4.80
CA LEU A 112 -9.97 3.90 -4.77
C LEU A 112 -10.07 5.42 -4.63
N HIS A 113 -11.02 6.06 -5.30
CA HIS A 113 -11.24 7.50 -5.14
C HIS A 113 -11.59 7.87 -3.69
N SER A 114 -12.37 7.04 -2.98
CA SER A 114 -12.74 7.32 -1.58
C SER A 114 -11.57 7.29 -0.61
N VAL A 115 -10.54 6.50 -0.89
CA VAL A 115 -9.33 6.39 -0.04
C VAL A 115 -8.15 7.23 -0.56
N ARG A 116 -8.24 7.77 -1.78
CA ARG A 116 -7.15 8.51 -2.45
C ARG A 116 -6.54 9.59 -1.58
N GLN A 117 -7.38 10.40 -0.93
CA GLN A 117 -6.92 11.54 -0.15
C GLN A 117 -5.99 11.12 1.00
N SER A 118 -6.29 10.04 1.68
CA SER A 118 -5.44 9.51 2.76
C SER A 118 -4.06 9.09 2.24
N TYR A 119 -3.99 8.53 1.03
CA TYR A 119 -2.73 8.16 0.38
C TYR A 119 -1.92 9.38 -0.08
N VAL A 120 -2.59 10.40 -0.63
CA VAL A 120 -1.95 11.69 -0.99
C VAL A 120 -1.31 12.34 0.25
N GLU A 121 -2.02 12.39 1.37
CA GLU A 121 -1.52 12.98 2.62
C GLU A 121 -0.35 12.19 3.21
N TYR A 122 -0.43 10.85 3.18
CA TYR A 122 0.62 9.99 3.73
C TYR A 122 1.91 10.01 2.90
N HIS A 123 1.77 9.85 1.57
CA HIS A 123 2.94 9.78 0.67
C HIS A 123 3.42 11.16 0.22
N ARG A 124 2.59 12.19 0.33
CA ARG A 124 2.83 13.55 -0.21
C ARG A 124 3.12 13.54 -1.71
N VAL A 125 2.33 12.77 -2.45
CA VAL A 125 2.40 12.63 -3.90
C VAL A 125 1.00 12.81 -4.45
N GLY A 126 0.82 13.68 -5.44
CA GLY A 126 -0.45 13.90 -6.12
C GLY A 126 -0.89 12.66 -6.92
N ILE A 127 -2.20 12.39 -6.92
CA ILE A 127 -2.79 11.26 -7.64
C ILE A 127 -3.90 11.78 -8.54
N SER A 128 -3.72 11.71 -9.87
CA SER A 128 -4.75 12.09 -10.83
C SER A 128 -5.87 11.06 -10.94
N ASP A 129 -7.03 11.47 -11.46
CA ASP A 129 -8.15 10.55 -11.69
C ASP A 129 -7.79 9.46 -12.71
N ASP A 130 -7.00 9.80 -13.72
CA ASP A 130 -6.52 8.84 -14.71
C ASP A 130 -5.58 7.81 -14.10
N ALA A 131 -4.70 8.24 -13.16
CA ALA A 131 -3.81 7.32 -12.44
C ALA A 131 -4.60 6.32 -11.59
N VAL A 132 -5.68 6.76 -10.91
CA VAL A 132 -6.58 5.86 -10.17
C VAL A 132 -7.23 4.84 -11.11
N ALA A 133 -7.78 5.29 -12.23
CA ALA A 133 -8.45 4.41 -13.19
C ALA A 133 -7.47 3.40 -13.80
N GLU A 134 -6.27 3.83 -14.17
CA GLU A 134 -5.27 2.97 -14.76
C GLU A 134 -4.70 1.97 -13.73
N CYS A 135 -4.50 2.39 -12.49
CA CYS A 135 -4.09 1.52 -11.39
C CYS A 135 -5.05 0.33 -11.23
N VAL A 136 -6.37 0.56 -11.25
CA VAL A 136 -7.37 -0.51 -11.16
C VAL A 136 -7.31 -1.44 -12.37
N ARG A 137 -7.13 -0.91 -13.59
CA ARG A 137 -7.02 -1.71 -14.82
C ARG A 137 -5.78 -2.60 -14.80
N LEU A 138 -4.63 -2.02 -14.43
CA LEU A 138 -3.36 -2.74 -14.36
C LEU A 138 -3.38 -3.81 -13.27
N ALA A 139 -3.91 -3.48 -12.08
CA ALA A 139 -4.06 -4.45 -11.01
C ALA A 139 -4.93 -5.64 -11.45
N LYS A 140 -6.09 -5.39 -12.07
CA LYS A 140 -6.96 -6.46 -12.58
C LYS A 140 -6.28 -7.33 -13.64
N ARG A 141 -5.44 -6.73 -14.46
CA ARG A 141 -4.76 -7.42 -15.56
C ARG A 141 -3.57 -8.25 -15.08
N TYR A 142 -2.76 -7.72 -14.17
CA TYR A 142 -1.44 -8.27 -13.87
C TYR A 142 -1.33 -8.87 -12.45
N VAL A 143 -2.06 -8.37 -11.46
CA VAL A 143 -2.04 -8.88 -10.08
C VAL A 143 -3.08 -10.00 -9.96
N LYS A 144 -2.64 -11.26 -10.02
CA LYS A 144 -3.55 -12.42 -10.08
C LYS A 144 -3.77 -13.11 -8.74
N ASP A 145 -2.89 -12.91 -7.80
CA ASP A 145 -2.91 -13.47 -6.44
C ASP A 145 -3.85 -12.71 -5.49
N ARG A 146 -4.27 -11.51 -5.86
CA ARG A 146 -5.18 -10.66 -5.10
C ARG A 146 -6.37 -10.21 -5.94
N ARG A 147 -7.46 -9.85 -5.26
CA ARG A 147 -8.68 -9.35 -5.90
C ARG A 147 -8.84 -7.85 -5.70
N LEU A 148 -9.64 -7.22 -6.55
CA LEU A 148 -10.08 -5.84 -6.36
C LEU A 148 -10.96 -5.72 -5.10
N PRO A 149 -10.89 -4.61 -4.35
CA PRO A 149 -10.02 -3.45 -4.57
C PRO A 149 -8.59 -3.59 -4.00
N ASP A 150 -8.30 -4.60 -3.19
CA ASP A 150 -7.05 -4.78 -2.46
C ASP A 150 -5.82 -4.79 -3.39
N SER A 151 -5.91 -5.50 -4.52
CA SER A 151 -4.83 -5.54 -5.52
C SER A 151 -4.49 -4.16 -6.08
N ALA A 152 -5.50 -3.30 -6.29
CA ALA A 152 -5.31 -1.96 -6.81
C ALA A 152 -4.80 -1.00 -5.72
N ILE A 153 -5.29 -1.13 -4.49
CA ILE A 153 -4.80 -0.37 -3.33
C ILE A 153 -3.32 -0.68 -3.10
N GLY A 154 -2.94 -1.96 -3.08
CA GLY A 154 -1.55 -2.37 -2.92
C GLY A 154 -0.63 -1.87 -4.06
N LEU A 155 -1.10 -1.91 -5.32
CA LEU A 155 -0.34 -1.37 -6.45
C LEU A 155 -0.15 0.15 -6.33
N LEU A 156 -1.21 0.87 -5.92
CA LEU A 156 -1.15 2.31 -5.70
C LEU A 156 -0.13 2.67 -4.61
N ASP A 157 -0.21 2.01 -3.45
CA ASP A 157 0.68 2.23 -2.32
C ASP A 157 2.16 1.99 -2.68
N MET A 158 2.45 0.87 -3.35
CA MET A 158 3.80 0.54 -3.82
C MET A 158 4.32 1.59 -4.82
N THR A 159 3.47 2.05 -5.75
CA THR A 159 3.84 3.06 -6.75
C THR A 159 4.15 4.40 -6.08
N LEU A 160 3.31 4.85 -5.15
CA LEU A 160 3.52 6.10 -4.42
C LEU A 160 4.78 6.05 -3.55
N SER A 161 5.03 4.92 -2.89
CA SER A 161 6.26 4.70 -2.11
C SER A 161 7.50 4.76 -2.99
N ALA A 162 7.45 4.16 -4.19
CA ALA A 162 8.55 4.21 -5.15
C ALA A 162 8.80 5.64 -5.65
N ILE A 163 7.75 6.38 -6.01
CA ILE A 163 7.85 7.79 -6.44
C ILE A 163 8.45 8.65 -5.34
N LYS A 164 7.96 8.52 -4.10
CA LYS A 164 8.48 9.25 -2.95
C LYS A 164 9.98 8.98 -2.75
N MET A 165 10.38 7.72 -2.77
CA MET A 165 11.79 7.33 -2.64
C MET A 165 12.66 7.91 -3.77
N VAL A 166 12.17 7.84 -5.01
CA VAL A 166 12.86 8.40 -6.18
C VAL A 166 13.03 9.92 -6.06
N ASN A 167 11.97 10.63 -5.62
CA ASN A 167 12.03 12.09 -5.46
C ASN A 167 13.01 12.51 -4.35
N GLU A 168 12.96 11.85 -3.18
CA GLU A 168 13.83 12.18 -2.04
C GLU A 168 15.31 11.89 -2.35
N THR A 169 15.61 10.74 -2.95
CA THR A 169 16.99 10.36 -3.33
C THR A 169 17.45 11.15 -4.53
N GLY A 170 16.60 11.29 -5.53
CA GLY A 170 16.90 11.99 -6.77
C GLY A 170 17.20 13.47 -6.55
N LYS A 171 16.50 14.14 -5.62
CA LYS A 171 16.82 15.53 -5.26
C LYS A 171 18.25 15.66 -4.77
N LYS A 172 18.67 14.84 -3.79
CA LYS A 172 20.04 14.86 -3.24
C LYS A 172 21.09 14.55 -4.29
N ASP A 173 20.86 13.53 -5.11
CA ASP A 173 21.80 13.14 -6.15
C ASP A 173 21.90 14.22 -7.24
N THR A 174 20.79 14.86 -7.61
CA THR A 174 20.77 15.96 -8.58
C THR A 174 21.48 17.20 -8.04
N GLU A 175 21.26 17.57 -6.78
CA GLU A 175 21.97 18.67 -6.12
C GLU A 175 23.49 18.42 -6.08
N ALA A 176 23.91 17.18 -5.77
CA ALA A 176 25.32 16.79 -5.78
C ALA A 176 25.95 16.84 -7.17
N LEU A 177 25.20 16.44 -8.21
CA LEU A 177 25.67 16.52 -9.60
C LEU A 177 25.78 17.98 -10.08
N LEU A 178 24.82 18.84 -9.70
CA LEU A 178 24.88 20.27 -10.00
C LEU A 178 26.10 20.96 -9.31
N ALA A 179 26.33 20.64 -8.03
CA ALA A 179 27.47 21.15 -7.31
C ALA A 179 28.80 20.74 -8.00
N ARG A 180 28.87 19.49 -8.47
CA ARG A 180 30.05 19.01 -9.20
C ARG A 180 30.21 19.69 -10.57
N LEU A 181 29.13 19.97 -11.27
CA LEU A 181 29.16 20.76 -12.51
C LEU A 181 29.69 22.16 -12.26
N ASP A 182 29.21 22.83 -11.20
CA ASP A 182 29.69 24.17 -10.81
C ASP A 182 31.18 24.18 -10.44
N GLU A 183 31.71 23.11 -9.84
CA GLU A 183 33.13 22.97 -9.57
C GLU A 183 33.94 22.87 -10.86
N ILE A 184 33.54 21.99 -11.80
CA ILE A 184 34.20 21.78 -13.09
C ILE A 184 34.26 23.12 -13.89
N GLU A 185 33.17 23.90 -13.87
CA GLU A 185 33.12 25.18 -14.55
C GLU A 185 34.12 26.22 -13.99
N LYS A 186 34.33 26.22 -12.67
CA LYS A 186 35.22 27.16 -11.96
C LYS A 186 36.67 26.75 -12.01
N GLU A 187 36.99 25.49 -12.28
CA GLU A 187 38.37 25.02 -12.33
C GLU A 187 39.13 25.62 -13.53
N GLU A 188 40.38 26.07 -13.30
CA GLU A 188 41.29 26.55 -14.37
C GLU A 188 41.99 25.38 -15.05
N LYS A 189 41.24 24.60 -15.85
CA LYS A 189 41.73 23.45 -16.62
C LYS A 189 41.60 23.70 -18.12
N ALA A 190 42.35 22.93 -18.91
CA ALA A 190 42.23 22.97 -20.37
C ALA A 190 40.81 22.51 -20.79
N PRO A 191 40.23 23.11 -21.86
CA PRO A 191 38.86 22.75 -22.32
C PRO A 191 38.67 21.24 -22.56
N GLN A 192 39.65 20.54 -23.06
CA GLN A 192 39.64 19.11 -23.32
C GLN A 192 39.53 18.28 -22.03
N GLU A 193 40.20 18.67 -20.96
CA GLU A 193 40.11 17.98 -19.67
C GLU A 193 38.74 18.21 -19.04
N LYS A 194 38.16 19.40 -19.17
CA LYS A 194 36.80 19.70 -18.71
C LYS A 194 35.75 18.86 -19.46
N VAL A 195 35.90 18.66 -20.76
CA VAL A 195 35.01 17.81 -21.57
C VAL A 195 34.99 16.36 -21.06
N GLU A 196 36.15 15.79 -20.71
CA GLU A 196 36.22 14.44 -20.17
C GLU A 196 35.56 14.33 -18.78
N GLU A 197 35.69 15.36 -17.94
CA GLU A 197 35.02 15.42 -16.65
C GLU A 197 33.50 15.56 -16.82
N LEU A 198 32.99 16.35 -17.77
CA LEU A 198 31.57 16.48 -18.09
C LEU A 198 30.98 15.17 -18.64
N LYS A 199 31.72 14.44 -19.47
CA LYS A 199 31.31 13.10 -19.93
C LYS A 199 31.21 12.12 -18.77
N THR A 200 32.12 12.19 -17.82
CA THR A 200 32.06 11.39 -16.59
C THR A 200 30.84 11.78 -15.75
N LEU A 201 30.52 13.06 -15.65
CA LEU A 201 29.37 13.56 -14.94
C LEU A 201 28.05 13.08 -15.59
N LEU A 202 27.97 13.11 -16.92
CA LEU A 202 26.88 12.59 -17.71
C LEU A 202 26.65 11.09 -17.45
N PHE A 203 27.73 10.32 -17.44
CA PHE A 203 27.69 8.90 -17.09
C PHE A 203 27.19 8.67 -15.66
N LEU A 204 27.65 9.47 -14.70
CA LEU A 204 27.18 9.42 -13.31
C LEU A 204 25.70 9.78 -13.20
N MET A 205 25.23 10.78 -13.94
CA MET A 205 23.81 11.15 -13.99
C MET A 205 22.94 9.96 -14.42
N HIS A 206 23.30 9.26 -15.49
CA HIS A 206 22.56 8.11 -15.98
C HIS A 206 22.61 6.88 -15.05
N ASN A 207 23.65 6.74 -14.25
CA ASN A 207 23.78 5.61 -13.32
C ASN A 207 23.18 5.87 -11.93
N LYS A 208 23.11 7.11 -11.49
CA LYS A 208 22.58 7.46 -10.16
C LYS A 208 21.11 7.81 -10.17
N LEU A 209 20.63 8.47 -11.22
CA LEU A 209 19.24 8.88 -11.30
C LEU A 209 18.35 7.76 -11.84
N SER A 210 17.14 7.65 -11.31
CA SER A 210 16.19 6.65 -11.78
C SER A 210 15.72 6.94 -13.20
N PRO A 211 15.30 5.90 -13.96
CA PRO A 211 14.71 6.08 -15.29
C PRO A 211 13.51 7.03 -15.31
N ILE A 212 12.75 7.11 -14.20
CA ILE A 212 11.62 8.04 -14.06
C ILE A 212 12.10 9.50 -14.13
N LEU A 213 13.17 9.83 -13.40
CA LEU A 213 13.75 11.17 -13.40
C LEU A 213 14.46 11.49 -14.73
N LEU A 214 15.16 10.51 -15.30
CA LEU A 214 15.78 10.66 -16.61
C LEU A 214 14.78 10.89 -17.74
N GLY A 215 13.58 10.30 -17.64
CA GLY A 215 12.48 10.51 -18.59
C GLY A 215 11.89 11.92 -18.60
N VAL A 216 12.24 12.78 -17.64
CA VAL A 216 11.88 14.21 -17.62
C VAL A 216 12.71 15.01 -18.61
N VAL A 217 13.92 14.51 -18.91
CA VAL A 217 14.82 15.13 -19.89
C VAL A 217 14.41 14.63 -21.25
N SER A 218 13.90 15.53 -22.11
CA SER A 218 13.55 15.18 -23.48
C SER A 218 14.78 14.70 -24.25
N ASP A 219 14.66 13.55 -24.90
CA ASP A 219 15.71 12.86 -25.69
C ASP A 219 16.12 13.57 -27.00
N GLU A 220 15.82 14.86 -27.16
CA GLU A 220 16.00 15.55 -28.42
C GLU A 220 17.46 15.94 -28.73
N ALA A 221 18.38 15.84 -27.78
CA ALA A 221 19.79 16.02 -28.06
C ALA A 221 20.46 14.66 -28.32
N ASP A 222 21.00 14.45 -29.50
CA ASP A 222 21.87 13.32 -29.77
C ASP A 222 23.16 13.51 -28.93
N ILE A 223 23.16 12.96 -27.72
CA ILE A 223 24.21 13.14 -26.71
C ILE A 223 25.60 12.75 -27.26
N HIS A 224 25.61 11.89 -28.29
CA HIS A 224 26.83 11.47 -28.97
C HIS A 224 27.44 12.58 -29.88
N GLU A 225 26.63 13.57 -30.26
CA GLU A 225 27.13 14.71 -31.10
C GLU A 225 27.66 15.87 -30.25
N LEU A 226 27.36 15.93 -28.95
CA LEU A 226 27.88 16.97 -28.05
C LEU A 226 29.36 16.74 -27.74
N GLN A 227 30.23 17.40 -28.47
CA GLN A 227 31.70 17.28 -28.32
C GLN A 227 32.36 18.53 -27.76
N GLU A 228 31.67 19.65 -27.78
CA GLU A 228 32.21 20.93 -27.28
C GLU A 228 31.83 21.16 -25.82
N TYR A 229 32.75 21.78 -25.09
CA TYR A 229 32.56 22.04 -23.65
C TYR A 229 31.30 22.84 -23.35
N GLU A 230 31.04 23.92 -24.10
CA GLU A 230 29.90 24.81 -23.83
C GLU A 230 28.56 24.12 -24.06
N GLU A 231 28.45 23.30 -25.10
CA GLU A 231 27.24 22.56 -25.44
C GLU A 231 26.94 21.48 -24.37
N LEU A 232 27.95 20.73 -23.95
CA LEU A 232 27.81 19.67 -22.98
C LEU A 232 27.47 20.20 -21.58
N ALA A 233 28.14 21.31 -21.19
CA ALA A 233 27.88 21.99 -19.91
C ALA A 233 26.43 22.55 -19.88
N ALA A 234 26.00 23.22 -20.97
CA ALA A 234 24.64 23.75 -21.08
C ALA A 234 23.59 22.67 -21.04
N TYR A 235 23.80 21.55 -21.73
CA TYR A 235 22.93 20.39 -21.70
C TYR A 235 22.79 19.83 -20.28
N LEU A 236 23.90 19.52 -19.61
CA LEU A 236 23.88 18.95 -18.25
C LEU A 236 23.19 19.90 -17.26
N ARG A 237 23.43 21.18 -17.35
CA ARG A 237 22.79 22.19 -16.49
C ARG A 237 21.29 22.23 -16.71
N SER A 238 20.84 22.24 -17.97
CA SER A 238 19.42 22.23 -18.32
C SER A 238 18.72 20.93 -17.85
N ALA A 239 19.35 19.79 -18.10
CA ALA A 239 18.83 18.48 -17.71
C ALA A 239 18.68 18.34 -16.19
N LEU A 240 19.73 18.67 -15.44
CA LEU A 240 19.71 18.59 -13.98
C LEU A 240 18.74 19.59 -13.35
N ALA A 241 18.60 20.79 -13.91
CA ALA A 241 17.63 21.78 -13.45
C ALA A 241 16.18 21.31 -13.69
N ALA A 242 15.89 20.69 -14.83
CA ALA A 242 14.57 20.12 -15.13
C ALA A 242 14.22 18.98 -14.17
N ILE A 243 15.17 18.08 -13.89
CA ILE A 243 15.01 16.97 -12.95
C ILE A 243 14.76 17.50 -11.52
N LEU A 244 15.52 18.50 -11.09
CA LEU A 244 15.36 19.10 -9.76
C LEU A 244 13.99 19.76 -9.62
N SER A 245 13.56 20.54 -10.62
CA SER A 245 12.22 21.16 -10.64
C SER A 245 11.09 20.14 -10.62
N PHE A 246 11.25 19.03 -11.32
CA PHE A 246 10.27 17.93 -11.28
C PHE A 246 10.19 17.29 -9.89
N ALA A 247 11.35 16.97 -9.28
CA ALA A 247 11.40 16.39 -7.95
C ALA A 247 10.82 17.33 -6.87
N GLU A 248 10.99 18.63 -7.01
CA GLU A 248 10.42 19.64 -6.09
C GLU A 248 8.90 19.77 -6.23
N LYS A 249 8.39 19.85 -7.45
CA LYS A 249 6.94 19.95 -7.70
C LYS A 249 6.17 18.73 -7.23
N SER A 250 6.72 17.54 -7.39
CA SER A 250 6.08 16.29 -6.93
C SER A 250 5.97 16.17 -5.40
N ILE A 251 6.61 17.08 -4.65
CA ILE A 251 6.53 17.14 -3.17
C ILE A 251 5.49 18.18 -2.72
N GLU A 252 5.24 19.21 -3.52
CA GLU A 252 4.35 20.34 -3.18
C GLU A 252 2.90 20.15 -3.68
N GLU A 253 2.68 19.36 -4.73
CA GLU A 253 1.35 19.00 -5.28
C GLU A 253 0.86 17.65 -4.73
#